data_48fc55327df29d2f644321d97b1b0cf2
#
_entry.id   48fc55327df29d2f644321d97b1b0cf2
#
_cell.length_a   1.000
_cell.length_b   1.000
_cell.length_c   1.000
_cell.angle_alpha   90.00
_cell.angle_beta   90.00
_cell.angle_gamma   90.00
#
_symmetry.space_group_name_H-M   'P 1'
#
loop_
_entity.id
_entity.type
_entity.pdbx_description
1 polymer ?
#
loop_
_entity_poly.entity_id
_entity_poly.type
_entity_poly.pdbx_seq_one_letter_code
_entity_poly.pdbx_strand_id
1 'polypeptide(L)'
;MQAITDVLLGFFTWINGHITGNFALTIILFTVLFRLVCLPLDFYSRKGQRDFAIKTRALQPEIDAITKAYQHDPQKQQQKIMELRRKNGLGMMPKGCLSQLLVYPLLIAFFAVFRNMAALQIKELSDWVTQFGVNSPQVSQWFDDNRFLWIQNIWMPDNLFTTADVPVIRVIPFVNFSSAILPQGQSVEAMMSVIKNTSAFAGQDFSAAVASISANMQLLAEAGHNNGHNGLMILPLLSGALQLLSMKITTKLSPQPAADPANPQAASSNKMTKIMNIVFPILFVFICFSSSSALAIYWITSSAVMLGFNVLIAKFLDYRDRKKEQKVGAATK
;
A
#
# COMPACT_ATOMS: atom_id res chain seq x y z
N MET A 1 1.61 17.70 6.33
CA MET A 1 1.79 16.24 6.50
C MET A 1 1.61 15.84 7.95
N GLN A 2 2.32 16.48 8.89
CA GLN A 2 2.26 16.15 10.32
C GLN A 2 0.83 16.19 10.87
N ALA A 3 0.06 17.25 10.63
CA ALA A 3 -1.33 17.33 11.06
C ALA A 3 -2.23 16.18 10.60
N ILE A 4 -2.03 15.67 9.37
CA ILE A 4 -2.78 14.52 8.86
C ILE A 4 -2.35 13.25 9.61
N THR A 5 -1.06 13.09 9.84
CA THR A 5 -0.53 11.94 10.60
C THR A 5 -1.06 11.95 12.03
N ASP A 6 -1.11 13.10 12.69
CA ASP A 6 -1.60 13.24 14.06
C ASP A 6 -3.10 12.92 14.19
N VAL A 7 -3.91 13.37 13.23
CA VAL A 7 -5.36 13.04 13.19
C VAL A 7 -5.57 11.54 12.95
N LEU A 8 -4.83 10.94 12.01
CA LEU A 8 -4.91 9.51 11.74
C LEU A 8 -4.45 8.68 12.94
N LEU A 9 -3.38 9.10 13.60
CA LEU A 9 -2.86 8.46 14.80
C LEU A 9 -3.87 8.55 15.96
N GLY A 10 -4.46 9.74 16.19
CA GLY A 10 -5.48 9.94 17.22
C GLY A 10 -6.72 9.07 16.99
N PHE A 11 -7.20 8.95 15.75
CA PHE A 11 -8.32 8.09 15.42
C PHE A 11 -7.98 6.59 15.57
N PHE A 12 -6.78 6.20 15.18
CA PHE A 12 -6.28 4.85 15.35
C PHE A 12 -6.22 4.43 16.82
N THR A 13 -5.62 5.27 17.68
CA THR A 13 -5.52 5.02 19.12
C THR A 13 -6.89 5.01 19.80
N TRP A 14 -7.81 5.85 19.34
CA TRP A 14 -9.19 5.85 19.84
C TRP A 14 -9.89 4.52 19.52
N ILE A 15 -9.79 4.01 18.30
CA ILE A 15 -10.36 2.69 17.92
C ILE A 15 -9.76 1.59 18.78
N ASN A 16 -8.44 1.61 18.97
CA ASN A 16 -7.76 0.59 19.77
C ASN A 16 -8.26 0.58 21.20
N GLY A 17 -8.34 1.75 21.84
CA GLY A 17 -8.71 1.87 23.24
C GLY A 17 -10.18 1.64 23.55
N HIS A 18 -11.10 1.85 22.56
CA HIS A 18 -12.55 1.79 22.82
C HIS A 18 -13.27 0.63 22.12
N ILE A 19 -12.69 0.05 21.07
CA ILE A 19 -13.41 -0.92 20.24
C ILE A 19 -12.71 -2.27 20.20
N THR A 20 -11.42 -2.30 19.87
CA THR A 20 -10.75 -3.56 19.50
C THR A 20 -9.88 -4.15 20.59
N GLY A 21 -9.18 -3.32 21.37
CA GLY A 21 -8.20 -3.76 22.36
C GLY A 21 -6.99 -4.50 21.80
N ASN A 22 -6.93 -4.71 20.47
CA ASN A 22 -5.83 -5.39 19.77
C ASN A 22 -5.42 -4.60 18.55
N PHE A 23 -4.15 -4.29 18.42
CA PHE A 23 -3.63 -3.43 17.35
C PHE A 23 -3.83 -4.00 15.94
N ALA A 24 -3.73 -5.31 15.74
CA ALA A 24 -3.95 -5.89 14.42
C ALA A 24 -5.41 -5.77 13.99
N LEU A 25 -6.36 -6.00 14.88
CA LEU A 25 -7.79 -5.79 14.63
C LEU A 25 -8.09 -4.31 14.40
N THR A 26 -7.43 -3.43 15.15
CA THR A 26 -7.52 -1.97 14.93
C THR A 26 -7.09 -1.60 13.52
N ILE A 27 -5.97 -2.13 13.03
CA ILE A 27 -5.46 -1.88 11.67
C ILE A 27 -6.49 -2.33 10.63
N ILE A 28 -7.06 -3.52 10.80
CA ILE A 28 -8.07 -4.06 9.88
C ILE A 28 -9.31 -3.16 9.86
N LEU A 29 -9.88 -2.87 11.03
CA LEU A 29 -11.09 -2.05 11.15
C LEU A 29 -10.87 -0.63 10.61
N PHE A 30 -9.79 0.01 11.05
CA PHE A 30 -9.39 1.34 10.58
C PHE A 30 -9.24 1.37 9.05
N THR A 31 -8.59 0.37 8.46
CA THR A 31 -8.40 0.27 7.02
C THR A 31 -9.72 0.13 6.28
N VAL A 32 -10.64 -0.70 6.78
CA VAL A 32 -11.97 -0.88 6.19
C VAL A 32 -12.76 0.43 6.23
N LEU A 33 -12.84 1.08 7.40
CA LEU A 33 -13.55 2.36 7.57
C LEU A 33 -12.96 3.43 6.66
N PHE A 34 -11.64 3.53 6.62
CA PHE A 34 -10.95 4.47 5.76
C PHE A 34 -11.26 4.24 4.26
N ARG A 35 -11.26 2.97 3.80
CA ARG A 35 -11.60 2.62 2.43
C ARG A 35 -13.06 2.91 2.09
N LEU A 36 -13.97 2.77 3.05
CA LEU A 36 -15.36 3.19 2.88
C LEU A 36 -15.50 4.71 2.67
N VAL A 37 -14.75 5.51 3.43
CA VAL A 37 -14.71 6.97 3.25
C VAL A 37 -14.14 7.34 1.87
N CYS A 38 -13.16 6.62 1.36
CA CYS A 38 -12.56 6.85 0.04
C CYS A 38 -13.41 6.30 -1.13
N LEU A 39 -14.41 5.46 -0.88
CA LEU A 39 -15.22 4.80 -1.92
C LEU A 39 -15.83 5.74 -2.96
N PRO A 40 -16.40 6.93 -2.62
CA PRO A 40 -16.91 7.87 -3.63
C PRO A 40 -15.81 8.33 -4.60
N LEU A 41 -14.60 8.58 -4.10
CA LEU A 41 -13.45 8.99 -4.91
C LEU A 41 -13.00 7.86 -5.85
N ASP A 42 -12.93 6.64 -5.34
CA ASP A 42 -12.60 5.45 -6.12
C ASP A 42 -13.65 5.20 -7.22
N PHE A 43 -14.92 5.36 -6.90
CA PHE A 43 -16.01 5.25 -7.87
C PHE A 43 -15.88 6.28 -9.00
N TYR A 44 -15.64 7.55 -8.66
CA TYR A 44 -15.45 8.62 -9.64
C TYR A 44 -14.24 8.36 -10.55
N SER A 45 -13.13 7.94 -9.95
CA SER A 45 -11.91 7.59 -10.67
C SER A 45 -12.15 6.47 -11.69
N ARG A 46 -12.76 5.38 -11.26
CA ARG A 46 -13.04 4.23 -12.13
C ARG A 46 -14.04 4.52 -13.22
N LYS A 47 -15.09 5.27 -12.91
CA LYS A 47 -16.03 5.74 -13.91
C LYS A 47 -15.31 6.59 -14.97
N GLY A 48 -14.46 7.53 -14.55
CA GLY A 48 -13.69 8.37 -15.48
C GLY A 48 -12.74 7.58 -16.37
N GLN A 49 -12.07 6.58 -15.82
CA GLN A 49 -11.18 5.67 -16.57
C GLN A 49 -11.97 4.83 -17.58
N ARG A 50 -13.12 4.28 -17.16
CA ARG A 50 -14.00 3.49 -18.04
C ARG A 50 -14.57 4.34 -19.18
N ASP A 51 -15.13 5.51 -18.88
CA ASP A 51 -15.70 6.41 -19.89
C ASP A 51 -14.64 6.84 -20.91
N PHE A 52 -13.41 7.09 -20.44
CA PHE A 52 -12.25 7.38 -21.31
C PHE A 52 -11.90 6.19 -22.21
N ALA A 53 -11.84 4.98 -21.65
CA ALA A 53 -11.51 3.77 -22.39
C ALA A 53 -12.55 3.46 -23.48
N ILE A 54 -13.84 3.59 -23.16
CA ILE A 54 -14.94 3.38 -24.12
C ILE A 54 -14.84 4.38 -25.28
N LYS A 55 -14.67 5.67 -24.96
CA LYS A 55 -14.53 6.73 -25.98
C LYS A 55 -13.28 6.54 -26.85
N THR A 56 -12.16 6.18 -26.24
CA THR A 56 -10.91 5.90 -26.98
C THR A 56 -11.08 4.70 -27.91
N ARG A 57 -11.80 3.65 -27.47
CA ARG A 57 -12.08 2.48 -28.32
C ARG A 57 -12.98 2.83 -29.51
N ALA A 58 -13.95 3.72 -29.32
CA ALA A 58 -14.80 4.20 -30.40
C ALA A 58 -14.02 4.98 -31.48
N LEU A 59 -12.94 5.67 -31.09
CA LEU A 59 -12.04 6.41 -32.00
C LEU A 59 -10.92 5.55 -32.59
N GLN A 60 -10.84 4.27 -32.23
CA GLN A 60 -9.74 3.39 -32.67
C GLN A 60 -9.61 3.34 -34.19
N PRO A 61 -10.67 3.21 -35.01
CA PRO A 61 -10.54 3.20 -36.47
C PRO A 61 -9.88 4.47 -37.05
N GLU A 62 -10.22 5.64 -36.50
CA GLU A 62 -9.64 6.92 -36.91
C GLU A 62 -8.18 7.03 -36.45
N ILE A 63 -7.86 6.55 -35.24
CA ILE A 63 -6.48 6.48 -34.73
C ILE A 63 -5.64 5.58 -35.62
N ASP A 64 -6.16 4.43 -36.02
CA ASP A 64 -5.47 3.48 -36.89
C ASP A 64 -5.21 4.08 -38.29
N ALA A 65 -6.15 4.84 -38.83
CA ALA A 65 -6.00 5.57 -40.11
C ALA A 65 -4.88 6.62 -40.01
N ILE A 66 -4.84 7.43 -38.92
CA ILE A 66 -3.77 8.41 -38.68
C ILE A 66 -2.43 7.68 -38.51
N THR A 67 -2.39 6.57 -37.78
CA THR A 67 -1.18 5.79 -37.55
C THR A 67 -0.58 5.29 -38.87
N LYS A 68 -1.41 4.80 -39.78
CA LYS A 68 -0.99 4.37 -41.12
C LYS A 68 -0.51 5.54 -41.99
N ALA A 69 -1.25 6.65 -41.96
CA ALA A 69 -0.93 7.83 -42.79
C ALA A 69 0.39 8.51 -42.39
N TYR A 70 0.75 8.46 -41.11
CA TYR A 70 1.94 9.13 -40.57
C TYR A 70 2.96 8.15 -39.99
N GLN A 71 3.06 6.92 -40.53
CA GLN A 71 3.96 5.89 -39.99
C GLN A 71 5.46 6.26 -40.03
N HIS A 72 5.85 7.18 -40.91
CA HIS A 72 7.22 7.67 -41.05
C HIS A 72 7.50 8.97 -40.28
N ASP A 73 6.49 9.58 -39.68
CA ASP A 73 6.60 10.81 -38.87
C ASP A 73 5.91 10.66 -37.50
N PRO A 74 6.61 10.08 -36.51
CA PRO A 74 6.03 9.83 -35.19
C PRO A 74 5.55 11.09 -34.46
N GLN A 75 6.19 12.23 -34.69
CA GLN A 75 5.81 13.49 -34.04
C GLN A 75 4.48 14.00 -34.57
N LYS A 76 4.32 14.01 -35.89
CA LYS A 76 3.10 14.43 -36.57
C LYS A 76 1.93 13.46 -36.29
N GLN A 77 2.22 12.17 -36.22
CA GLN A 77 1.27 11.15 -35.81
C GLN A 77 0.71 11.44 -34.40
N GLN A 78 1.56 11.68 -33.41
CA GLN A 78 1.12 12.03 -32.06
C GLN A 78 0.30 13.31 -32.01
N GLN A 79 0.72 14.35 -32.73
CA GLN A 79 -0.01 15.60 -32.82
C GLN A 79 -1.44 15.36 -33.36
N LYS A 80 -1.58 14.61 -34.46
CA LYS A 80 -2.86 14.30 -35.07
C LYS A 80 -3.76 13.44 -34.19
N ILE A 81 -3.21 12.47 -33.48
CA ILE A 81 -3.95 11.66 -32.49
C ILE A 81 -4.42 12.55 -31.32
N MET A 82 -3.57 13.46 -30.84
CA MET A 82 -3.95 14.40 -29.78
C MET A 82 -5.04 15.39 -30.25
N GLU A 83 -4.94 15.90 -31.48
CA GLU A 83 -6.02 16.72 -32.07
C GLU A 83 -7.35 15.97 -32.15
N LEU A 84 -7.32 14.73 -32.64
CA LEU A 84 -8.53 13.87 -32.71
C LEU A 84 -9.16 13.67 -31.34
N ARG A 85 -8.35 13.32 -30.35
CA ARG A 85 -8.82 13.15 -28.96
C ARG A 85 -9.42 14.43 -28.41
N ARG A 86 -8.75 15.56 -28.62
CA ARG A 86 -9.20 16.87 -28.16
C ARG A 86 -10.53 17.29 -28.80
N LYS A 87 -10.70 17.08 -30.12
CA LYS A 87 -11.96 17.32 -30.84
C LYS A 87 -13.11 16.50 -30.29
N ASN A 88 -12.84 15.28 -29.82
CA ASN A 88 -13.83 14.37 -29.23
C ASN A 88 -13.98 14.53 -27.70
N GLY A 89 -13.46 15.62 -27.12
CA GLY A 89 -13.58 15.93 -25.70
C GLY A 89 -12.80 14.97 -24.79
N LEU A 90 -11.79 14.28 -25.34
CA LEU A 90 -10.84 13.46 -24.60
C LEU A 90 -9.60 14.30 -24.29
N GLY A 91 -9.36 14.56 -23.00
CA GLY A 91 -8.11 15.15 -22.56
C GLY A 91 -6.93 14.18 -22.70
N MET A 92 -5.72 14.68 -22.44
CA MET A 92 -4.49 13.87 -22.48
C MET A 92 -4.51 12.74 -21.45
N MET A 93 -5.22 12.94 -20.35
CA MET A 93 -5.38 11.97 -19.26
C MET A 93 -6.86 11.72 -18.93
N PRO A 94 -7.23 10.49 -18.50
CA PRO A 94 -8.56 10.22 -17.96
C PRO A 94 -8.84 11.17 -16.78
N LYS A 95 -10.05 11.73 -16.71
CA LYS A 95 -10.46 12.60 -15.59
C LYS A 95 -10.28 11.94 -14.22
N GLY A 96 -10.31 10.60 -14.14
CA GLY A 96 -10.07 9.84 -12.92
C GLY A 96 -8.58 9.68 -12.54
N CYS A 97 -7.65 10.06 -13.40
CA CYS A 97 -6.21 9.89 -13.10
C CYS A 97 -5.73 10.87 -12.02
N LEU A 98 -6.33 12.06 -11.94
CA LEU A 98 -6.00 13.06 -10.94
C LEU A 98 -6.37 12.59 -9.53
N SER A 99 -7.47 11.85 -9.38
CA SER A 99 -7.87 11.29 -8.07
C SER A 99 -6.90 10.22 -7.58
N GLN A 100 -6.21 9.53 -8.49
CA GLN A 100 -5.15 8.57 -8.13
C GLN A 100 -3.95 9.27 -7.47
N LEU A 101 -3.61 10.49 -7.90
CA LEU A 101 -2.51 11.26 -7.31
C LEU A 101 -2.78 11.67 -5.87
N LEU A 102 -4.05 11.83 -5.46
CA LEU A 102 -4.42 12.14 -4.08
C LEU A 102 -4.15 10.96 -3.12
N VAL A 103 -4.03 9.75 -3.63
CA VAL A 103 -3.75 8.55 -2.82
C VAL A 103 -2.30 8.54 -2.34
N TYR A 104 -1.34 9.11 -3.10
CA TYR A 104 0.07 9.06 -2.73
C TYR A 104 0.43 9.82 -1.44
N PRO A 105 0.01 11.10 -1.24
CA PRO A 105 0.25 11.80 0.02
C PRO A 105 -0.32 11.05 1.22
N LEU A 106 -1.47 10.42 1.03
CA LEU A 106 -2.13 9.65 2.06
C LEU A 106 -1.37 8.36 2.38
N LEU A 107 -0.87 7.66 1.36
CA LEU A 107 -0.01 6.50 1.54
C LEU A 107 1.24 6.86 2.36
N ILE A 108 1.88 8.00 2.06
CA ILE A 108 3.04 8.49 2.82
C ILE A 108 2.65 8.77 4.28
N ALA A 109 1.46 9.36 4.51
CA ALA A 109 0.97 9.59 5.87
C ALA A 109 0.74 8.26 6.63
N PHE A 110 0.19 7.24 5.97
CA PHE A 110 0.04 5.90 6.57
C PHE A 110 1.39 5.27 6.93
N PHE A 111 2.36 5.34 6.02
CA PHE A 111 3.72 4.87 6.32
C PHE A 111 4.30 5.56 7.55
N ALA A 112 4.11 6.88 7.67
CA ALA A 112 4.56 7.64 8.83
C ALA A 112 3.84 7.18 10.11
N VAL A 113 2.50 6.99 10.08
CA VAL A 113 1.73 6.50 11.23
C VAL A 113 2.25 5.15 11.71
N PHE A 114 2.36 4.16 10.84
CA PHE A 114 2.82 2.82 11.24
C PHE A 114 4.26 2.81 11.72
N ARG A 115 5.13 3.63 11.12
CA ARG A 115 6.51 3.75 11.56
C ARG A 115 6.63 4.41 12.93
N ASN A 116 5.85 5.45 13.19
CA ASN A 116 5.80 6.13 14.48
C ASN A 116 5.22 5.19 15.56
N MET A 117 4.14 4.47 15.25
CA MET A 117 3.55 3.50 16.17
C MET A 117 4.53 2.37 16.52
N ALA A 118 5.22 1.80 15.53
CA ALA A 118 6.21 0.77 15.79
C ALA A 118 7.31 1.28 16.73
N ALA A 119 7.81 2.50 16.51
CA ALA A 119 8.83 3.11 17.38
C ALA A 119 8.30 3.37 18.81
N LEU A 120 7.06 3.87 18.94
CA LEU A 120 6.43 4.10 20.25
C LEU A 120 6.24 2.80 21.01
N GLN A 121 5.78 1.75 20.35
CA GLN A 121 5.53 0.45 20.97
C GLN A 121 6.84 -0.24 21.41
N ILE A 122 7.90 -0.15 20.65
CA ILE A 122 9.22 -0.67 21.05
C ILE A 122 9.81 0.13 22.21
N LYS A 123 9.61 1.47 22.21
CA LYS A 123 10.01 2.30 23.34
C LYS A 123 9.23 1.93 24.61
N GLU A 124 7.92 1.76 24.51
CA GLU A 124 7.05 1.34 25.62
C GLU A 124 7.51 -0.02 26.19
N LEU A 125 7.78 -1.00 25.32
CA LEU A 125 8.34 -2.29 25.74
C LEU A 125 9.65 -2.11 26.50
N SER A 126 10.56 -1.26 26.02
CA SER A 126 11.82 -0.97 26.70
C SER A 126 11.60 -0.32 28.07
N ASP A 127 10.68 0.62 28.17
CA ASP A 127 10.33 1.28 29.45
C ASP A 127 9.78 0.24 30.46
N TRP A 128 8.96 -0.71 30.00
CA TRP A 128 8.45 -1.79 30.85
C TRP A 128 9.55 -2.76 31.30
N VAL A 129 10.50 -3.10 30.40
CA VAL A 129 11.68 -3.89 30.78
C VAL A 129 12.49 -3.18 31.87
N THR A 130 12.70 -1.87 31.73
CA THR A 130 13.41 -1.08 32.72
C THR A 130 12.69 -1.02 34.06
N GLN A 131 11.35 -0.90 34.04
CA GLN A 131 10.54 -0.71 35.24
C GLN A 131 10.25 -2.02 35.97
N PHE A 132 9.93 -3.09 35.25
CA PHE A 132 9.40 -4.33 35.80
C PHE A 132 10.36 -5.53 35.66
N GLY A 133 11.41 -5.38 34.85
CA GLY A 133 12.32 -6.47 34.51
C GLY A 133 11.84 -7.32 33.34
N VAL A 134 12.80 -7.95 32.67
CA VAL A 134 12.60 -8.67 31.41
C VAL A 134 11.62 -9.85 31.54
N ASN A 135 11.59 -10.55 32.67
CA ASN A 135 10.75 -11.73 32.93
C ASN A 135 9.43 -11.38 33.64
N SER A 136 9.02 -10.12 33.63
CA SER A 136 7.80 -9.71 34.32
C SER A 136 6.53 -10.11 33.56
N PRO A 137 5.41 -10.33 34.30
CA PRO A 137 4.10 -10.58 33.69
C PRO A 137 3.66 -9.45 32.74
N GLN A 138 4.05 -8.20 33.04
CA GLN A 138 3.71 -7.02 32.23
C GLN A 138 4.39 -7.10 30.85
N VAL A 139 5.65 -7.46 30.81
CA VAL A 139 6.38 -7.66 29.54
C VAL A 139 5.77 -8.81 28.74
N SER A 140 5.42 -9.92 29.40
CA SER A 140 4.72 -11.02 28.71
C SER A 140 3.37 -10.59 28.15
N GLN A 141 2.59 -9.80 28.90
CA GLN A 141 1.31 -9.25 28.45
C GLN A 141 1.49 -8.35 27.22
N TRP A 142 2.54 -7.52 27.20
CA TRP A 142 2.82 -6.68 26.04
C TRP A 142 3.00 -7.50 24.76
N PHE A 143 3.70 -8.63 24.83
CA PHE A 143 3.86 -9.53 23.67
C PHE A 143 2.50 -10.13 23.27
N ASP A 144 1.68 -10.55 24.22
CA ASP A 144 0.36 -11.13 23.91
C ASP A 144 -0.57 -10.11 23.25
N ASP A 145 -0.55 -8.85 23.68
CA ASP A 145 -1.34 -7.76 23.10
C ASP A 145 -0.89 -7.38 21.69
N ASN A 146 0.38 -7.62 21.35
CA ASN A 146 0.97 -7.31 20.07
C ASN A 146 1.12 -8.51 19.12
N ARG A 147 0.56 -9.68 19.49
CA ARG A 147 0.52 -10.87 18.64
C ARG A 147 -0.64 -10.82 17.65
N PHE A 148 -0.43 -11.46 16.51
CA PHE A 148 -1.49 -11.69 15.55
C PHE A 148 -1.24 -12.96 14.72
N LEU A 149 -2.08 -13.97 14.85
CA LEU A 149 -1.97 -15.27 14.19
C LEU A 149 -0.59 -15.91 14.47
N TRP A 150 0.24 -16.06 13.45
CA TRP A 150 1.60 -16.61 13.55
C TRP A 150 2.67 -15.56 13.89
N ILE A 151 2.30 -14.27 13.92
CA ILE A 151 3.22 -13.17 14.15
C ILE A 151 3.32 -12.90 15.64
N GLN A 152 4.54 -12.87 16.15
CA GLN A 152 4.80 -12.68 17.56
C GLN A 152 4.72 -11.20 17.97
N ASN A 153 5.14 -10.30 17.08
CA ASN A 153 5.08 -8.87 17.27
C ASN A 153 4.76 -8.18 15.93
N ILE A 154 3.58 -7.58 15.84
CA ILE A 154 3.11 -6.93 14.58
C ILE A 154 3.93 -5.70 14.20
N TRP A 155 4.66 -5.10 15.13
CA TRP A 155 5.50 -3.95 14.86
C TRP A 155 6.84 -4.31 14.22
N MET A 156 7.17 -5.61 14.20
CA MET A 156 8.34 -6.17 13.54
C MET A 156 7.97 -6.83 12.20
N PRO A 157 8.91 -6.97 11.27
CA PRO A 157 8.65 -7.62 9.99
C PRO A 157 8.25 -9.08 10.12
N ASP A 158 7.28 -9.53 9.31
CA ASP A 158 6.93 -10.95 9.15
C ASP A 158 7.97 -11.64 8.27
N ASN A 159 9.09 -12.03 8.86
CA ASN A 159 10.12 -12.80 8.18
C ASN A 159 10.88 -13.72 9.14
N LEU A 160 11.63 -14.68 8.54
CA LEU A 160 12.40 -15.67 9.27
C LEU A 160 13.74 -15.14 9.83
N PHE A 161 14.07 -13.88 9.54
CA PHE A 161 15.38 -13.27 9.84
C PHE A 161 15.30 -12.20 10.92
N THR A 162 14.09 -11.86 11.37
CA THR A 162 13.83 -10.89 12.42
C THR A 162 13.26 -11.59 13.64
N THR A 163 13.79 -11.28 14.81
CA THR A 163 13.16 -11.69 16.08
C THR A 163 12.08 -10.69 16.47
N ALA A 164 11.16 -11.07 17.34
CA ALA A 164 10.05 -10.21 17.70
C ALA A 164 10.44 -9.10 18.67
N ASP A 165 11.50 -9.29 19.39
CA ASP A 165 12.01 -8.41 20.45
C ASP A 165 13.13 -7.48 19.98
N VAL A 166 13.89 -7.88 18.95
CA VAL A 166 15.03 -7.10 18.45
C VAL A 166 14.72 -6.52 17.08
N PRO A 167 14.72 -5.19 16.91
CA PRO A 167 14.45 -4.54 15.63
C PRO A 167 15.64 -4.63 14.65
N VAL A 168 16.27 -5.80 14.55
CA VAL A 168 17.38 -6.06 13.65
C VAL A 168 17.04 -7.20 12.71
N ILE A 169 16.98 -6.92 11.43
CA ILE A 169 16.90 -7.96 10.40
C ILE A 169 18.26 -8.66 10.35
N ARG A 170 18.29 -9.98 10.57
CA ARG A 170 19.49 -10.77 10.31
C ARG A 170 19.79 -10.70 8.82
N VAL A 171 20.94 -10.12 8.47
CA VAL A 171 21.35 -9.88 7.08
C VAL A 171 21.39 -11.22 6.33
N ILE A 172 20.58 -11.32 5.27
CA ILE A 172 20.72 -12.40 4.30
C ILE A 172 22.01 -12.11 3.51
N PRO A 173 22.97 -13.04 3.43
CA PRO A 173 24.29 -12.81 2.83
C PRO A 173 24.26 -12.34 1.36
N PHE A 174 23.12 -12.48 0.68
CA PHE A 174 22.96 -12.17 -0.74
C PHE A 174 22.21 -10.85 -1.03
N VAL A 175 21.74 -10.14 -0.03
CA VAL A 175 20.93 -8.92 -0.22
C VAL A 175 21.56 -7.76 0.56
N ASN A 176 22.70 -7.31 0.09
CA ASN A 176 23.20 -5.97 0.37
C ASN A 176 22.37 -4.94 -0.45
N PHE A 177 21.06 -5.01 -0.35
CA PHE A 177 20.24 -3.88 -0.79
C PHE A 177 20.35 -2.80 0.27
N SER A 178 21.35 -2.00 0.04
CA SER A 178 21.71 -0.79 0.72
C SER A 178 20.46 0.00 1.15
N SER A 179 20.53 0.49 2.36
CA SER A 179 19.82 1.58 3.01
C SER A 179 19.18 2.69 2.14
N ALA A 180 19.40 2.71 0.83
CA ALA A 180 18.89 3.73 -0.08
C ALA A 180 17.46 3.48 -0.62
N ILE A 181 16.96 2.25 -0.58
CA ILE A 181 15.63 1.89 -1.14
C ILE A 181 14.67 1.42 -0.05
N LEU A 182 15.17 0.89 1.05
CA LEU A 182 14.35 0.44 2.17
C LEU A 182 14.37 1.50 3.27
N PRO A 183 13.23 1.88 3.84
CA PRO A 183 13.24 2.74 5.01
C PRO A 183 14.08 2.05 6.08
N GLN A 184 15.03 2.79 6.61
CA GLN A 184 16.03 2.35 7.59
C GLN A 184 15.33 1.90 8.90
N GLY A 185 14.76 0.73 8.90
CA GLY A 185 14.10 0.16 10.07
C GLY A 185 14.95 -0.90 10.76
N GLN A 186 16.26 -0.91 10.52
CA GLN A 186 17.11 -2.04 10.90
C GLN A 186 17.96 -1.80 12.13
N SER A 187 18.07 -0.59 12.62
CA SER A 187 18.72 -0.29 13.90
C SER A 187 17.73 0.40 14.85
N VAL A 188 17.91 0.18 16.15
CA VAL A 188 17.12 0.85 17.19
C VAL A 188 17.18 2.37 17.01
N GLU A 189 18.35 2.92 16.72
CA GLU A 189 18.54 4.34 16.49
C GLU A 189 17.74 4.86 15.30
N ALA A 190 17.80 4.17 14.18
CA ALA A 190 17.03 4.54 12.97
C ALA A 190 15.52 4.45 13.22
N MET A 191 15.05 3.44 13.95
CA MET A 191 13.65 3.31 14.34
C MET A 191 13.22 4.45 15.27
N MET A 192 14.00 4.76 16.30
CA MET A 192 13.68 5.80 17.28
C MET A 192 13.78 7.22 16.71
N SER A 193 14.61 7.43 15.70
CA SER A 193 14.80 8.75 15.07
C SER A 193 13.49 9.38 14.57
N VAL A 194 12.49 8.56 14.20
CA VAL A 194 11.20 9.03 13.67
C VAL A 194 10.34 9.71 14.74
N ILE A 195 10.54 9.34 16.01
CA ILE A 195 9.82 9.91 17.16
C ILE A 195 10.70 10.80 18.03
N LYS A 196 11.94 11.08 17.61
CA LYS A 196 12.92 11.89 18.38
C LYS A 196 12.35 13.21 18.88
N ASN A 197 11.58 13.89 18.03
CA ASN A 197 11.03 15.22 18.33
C ASN A 197 9.59 15.16 18.90
N THR A 198 9.15 13.99 19.35
CA THR A 198 7.84 13.81 19.98
C THR A 198 7.95 13.91 21.51
N SER A 199 6.80 13.94 22.19
CA SER A 199 6.73 13.86 23.65
C SER A 199 7.36 12.60 24.25
N ALA A 200 7.55 11.55 23.44
CA ALA A 200 8.16 10.29 23.87
C ALA A 200 9.60 10.45 24.40
N PHE A 201 10.33 11.44 23.93
CA PHE A 201 11.70 11.77 24.37
C PHE A 201 11.81 13.14 25.02
N ALA A 202 10.68 13.76 25.42
CA ALA A 202 10.72 15.07 26.07
C ALA A 202 11.55 15.04 27.36
N GLY A 203 12.55 15.92 27.45
CA GLY A 203 13.43 16.02 28.61
C GLY A 203 14.47 14.91 28.76
N GLN A 204 14.60 14.01 27.76
CA GLN A 204 15.59 12.92 27.77
C GLN A 204 16.73 13.20 26.78
N ASP A 205 17.95 12.74 27.12
CA ASP A 205 19.00 12.65 26.13
C ASP A 205 18.68 11.49 25.16
N PHE A 206 18.52 11.84 23.89
CA PHE A 206 18.11 10.88 22.87
C PHE A 206 19.13 9.74 22.72
N SER A 207 20.43 10.04 22.77
CA SER A 207 21.48 9.03 22.60
C SER A 207 21.51 8.05 23.78
N ALA A 208 21.39 8.56 24.99
CA ALA A 208 21.31 7.73 26.20
C ALA A 208 20.06 6.86 26.21
N ALA A 209 18.90 7.41 25.81
CA ALA A 209 17.65 6.67 25.71
C ALA A 209 17.73 5.55 24.65
N VAL A 210 18.29 5.82 23.47
CA VAL A 210 18.49 4.82 22.41
C VAL A 210 19.44 3.71 22.88
N ALA A 211 20.51 4.04 23.60
CA ALA A 211 21.42 3.06 24.17
C ALA A 211 20.71 2.16 25.20
N SER A 212 19.88 2.72 26.07
CA SER A 212 19.05 1.97 27.02
C SER A 212 18.05 1.05 26.31
N ILE A 213 17.33 1.56 25.29
CA ILE A 213 16.42 0.73 24.48
C ILE A 213 17.16 -0.42 23.82
N SER A 214 18.35 -0.16 23.26
CA SER A 214 19.17 -1.22 22.63
C SER A 214 19.60 -2.29 23.62
N ALA A 215 20.01 -1.90 24.84
CA ALA A 215 20.37 -2.83 25.90
C ALA A 215 19.16 -3.68 26.35
N ASN A 216 17.99 -3.05 26.54
CA ASN A 216 16.78 -3.77 26.91
C ASN A 216 16.31 -4.76 25.82
N MET A 217 16.42 -4.39 24.54
CA MET A 217 16.13 -5.33 23.44
C MET A 217 17.08 -6.51 23.43
N GLN A 218 18.35 -6.30 23.76
CA GLN A 218 19.32 -7.39 23.91
C GLN A 218 18.98 -8.30 25.10
N LEU A 219 18.62 -7.75 26.25
CA LEU A 219 18.17 -8.52 27.41
C LEU A 219 16.94 -9.38 27.10
N LEU A 220 15.97 -8.85 26.34
CA LEU A 220 14.79 -9.60 25.88
C LEU A 220 15.19 -10.78 24.98
N ALA A 221 16.13 -10.55 24.06
CA ALA A 221 16.64 -11.59 23.18
C ALA A 221 17.37 -12.70 23.95
N GLU A 222 18.18 -12.34 24.97
CA GLU A 222 18.90 -13.27 25.83
C GLU A 222 17.98 -14.05 26.75
N ALA A 223 16.91 -13.42 27.25
CA ALA A 223 15.90 -14.07 28.09
C ALA A 223 15.05 -15.09 27.33
N GLY A 224 15.10 -15.10 26.00
CA GLY A 224 14.39 -16.07 25.19
C GLY A 224 12.89 -15.90 25.18
N HIS A 225 12.36 -14.71 25.50
CA HIS A 225 10.93 -14.39 25.38
C HIS A 225 10.41 -14.69 23.98
N ASN A 226 11.31 -14.75 23.03
CA ASN A 226 11.03 -15.04 21.65
C ASN A 226 12.03 -16.04 21.06
N ASN A 227 11.75 -17.31 21.25
CA ASN A 227 12.60 -18.44 20.78
C ASN A 227 12.56 -18.61 19.26
N GLY A 228 12.54 -17.54 18.46
CA GLY A 228 12.54 -17.74 17.04
C GLY A 228 12.30 -16.50 16.21
N HIS A 229 11.69 -16.74 15.08
CA HIS A 229 11.39 -15.76 14.07
C HIS A 229 10.13 -14.98 14.44
N ASN A 230 10.07 -13.71 14.07
CA ASN A 230 8.83 -12.94 14.26
C ASN A 230 7.66 -13.46 13.40
N GLY A 231 7.96 -14.12 12.29
CA GLY A 231 6.94 -14.63 11.40
C GLY A 231 7.45 -15.65 10.38
N LEU A 232 6.58 -16.01 9.43
CA LEU A 232 6.79 -17.09 8.45
C LEU A 232 6.87 -16.58 7.00
N MET A 233 7.03 -15.28 6.77
CA MET A 233 6.99 -14.62 5.44
C MET A 233 5.63 -14.73 4.72
N ILE A 234 4.57 -15.12 5.40
CA ILE A 234 3.25 -15.34 4.80
C ILE A 234 2.64 -14.01 4.37
N LEU A 235 2.71 -12.95 5.20
CA LEU A 235 2.13 -11.66 4.84
C LEU A 235 2.80 -11.04 3.60
N PRO A 236 4.14 -10.98 3.47
CA PRO A 236 4.78 -10.51 2.25
C PRO A 236 4.33 -11.28 1.00
N LEU A 237 4.32 -12.61 1.06
CA LEU A 237 3.89 -13.45 -0.06
C LEU A 237 2.40 -13.28 -0.38
N LEU A 238 1.54 -13.20 0.64
CA LEU A 238 0.11 -12.96 0.48
C LEU A 238 -0.17 -11.58 -0.13
N SER A 239 0.59 -10.55 0.26
CA SER A 239 0.45 -9.21 -0.31
C SER A 239 0.75 -9.21 -1.81
N GLY A 240 1.83 -9.87 -2.24
CA GLY A 240 2.18 -10.03 -3.66
C GLY A 240 1.15 -10.82 -4.44
N ALA A 241 0.68 -11.94 -3.90
CA ALA A 241 -0.35 -12.78 -4.52
C ALA A 241 -1.67 -12.01 -4.70
N LEU A 242 -2.10 -11.27 -3.67
CA LEU A 242 -3.31 -10.45 -3.72
C LEU A 242 -3.17 -9.29 -4.71
N GLN A 243 -1.99 -8.69 -4.82
CA GLN A 243 -1.70 -7.66 -5.81
C GLN A 243 -1.80 -8.20 -7.24
N LEU A 244 -1.21 -9.38 -7.51
CA LEU A 244 -1.32 -10.06 -8.81
C LEU A 244 -2.79 -10.40 -9.14
N LEU A 245 -3.54 -10.91 -8.17
CA LEU A 245 -4.96 -11.22 -8.35
C LEU A 245 -5.77 -9.96 -8.65
N SER A 246 -5.55 -8.89 -7.89
CA SER A 246 -6.21 -7.60 -8.09
C SER A 246 -5.95 -7.03 -9.47
N MET A 247 -4.70 -7.11 -9.95
CA MET A 247 -4.33 -6.66 -11.29
C MET A 247 -5.01 -7.49 -12.39
N LYS A 248 -4.99 -8.82 -12.27
CA LYS A 248 -5.66 -9.71 -13.26
C LYS A 248 -7.17 -9.43 -13.34
N ILE A 249 -7.83 -9.29 -12.20
CA ILE A 249 -9.27 -9.00 -12.13
C ILE A 249 -9.56 -7.61 -12.68
N THR A 250 -8.82 -6.59 -12.27
CA THR A 250 -9.00 -5.21 -12.74
C THR A 250 -8.79 -5.10 -14.25
N THR A 251 -7.79 -5.78 -14.81
CA THR A 251 -7.53 -5.81 -16.25
C THR A 251 -8.68 -6.46 -17.02
N LYS A 252 -9.28 -7.53 -16.48
CA LYS A 252 -10.45 -8.19 -17.10
C LYS A 252 -11.72 -7.32 -17.03
N LEU A 253 -11.89 -6.56 -15.95
CA LEU A 253 -13.06 -5.72 -15.74
C LEU A 253 -12.98 -4.35 -16.44
N SER A 254 -11.79 -3.92 -16.83
CA SER A 254 -11.58 -2.64 -17.51
C SER A 254 -11.53 -2.85 -19.02
N PRO A 255 -12.32 -2.10 -19.82
CA PRO A 255 -12.18 -2.11 -21.27
C PRO A 255 -10.76 -1.65 -21.62
N GLN A 256 -9.93 -2.57 -22.13
CA GLN A 256 -8.61 -2.19 -22.63
C GLN A 256 -8.75 -1.52 -23.99
N PRO A 257 -8.02 -0.44 -24.29
CA PRO A 257 -7.87 0.04 -25.65
C PRO A 257 -7.29 -1.10 -26.50
N ALA A 258 -7.81 -1.30 -27.71
CA ALA A 258 -7.25 -2.30 -28.61
C ALA A 258 -5.77 -1.99 -28.85
N ALA A 259 -4.92 -2.97 -28.66
CA ALA A 259 -3.50 -2.85 -28.98
C ALA A 259 -3.36 -2.77 -30.50
N ASP A 260 -2.85 -1.65 -30.99
CA ASP A 260 -2.47 -1.53 -32.41
C ASP A 260 -1.09 -2.19 -32.61
N PRO A 261 -1.03 -3.34 -33.33
CA PRO A 261 0.25 -4.02 -33.59
C PRO A 261 1.20 -3.19 -34.44
N ALA A 262 0.69 -2.22 -35.21
CA ALA A 262 1.45 -1.41 -36.11
C ALA A 262 2.05 -0.14 -35.46
N ASN A 263 1.68 0.17 -34.19
CA ASN A 263 2.18 1.34 -33.49
C ASN A 263 3.34 0.97 -32.54
N PRO A 264 4.60 1.32 -32.87
CA PRO A 264 5.76 1.01 -32.02
C PRO A 264 5.64 1.62 -30.61
N GLN A 265 4.95 2.75 -30.46
CA GLN A 265 4.72 3.38 -29.15
C GLN A 265 3.64 2.66 -28.35
N ALA A 266 2.58 2.16 -28.98
CA ALA A 266 1.60 1.29 -28.34
C ALA A 266 2.23 -0.03 -27.91
N ALA A 267 3.11 -0.60 -28.74
CA ALA A 267 3.89 -1.78 -28.39
C ALA A 267 4.85 -1.53 -27.20
N SER A 268 5.51 -0.36 -27.18
CA SER A 268 6.38 0.07 -26.05
C SER A 268 5.56 0.28 -24.78
N SER A 269 4.43 0.97 -24.86
CA SER A 269 3.49 1.18 -23.76
C SER A 269 2.96 -0.17 -23.21
N ASN A 270 2.62 -1.12 -24.08
CA ASN A 270 2.18 -2.44 -23.68
C ASN A 270 3.29 -3.27 -23.01
N LYS A 271 4.55 -3.15 -23.49
CA LYS A 271 5.71 -3.77 -22.84
C LYS A 271 5.94 -3.16 -21.46
N MET A 272 5.92 -1.83 -21.34
CA MET A 272 6.08 -1.14 -20.07
C MET A 272 4.98 -1.57 -19.08
N THR A 273 3.72 -1.60 -19.51
CA THR A 273 2.61 -2.07 -18.67
C THR A 273 2.80 -3.52 -18.22
N LYS A 274 3.25 -4.41 -19.10
CA LYS A 274 3.56 -5.80 -18.73
C LYS A 274 4.70 -5.91 -17.72
N ILE A 275 5.77 -5.13 -17.92
CA ILE A 275 6.90 -5.08 -16.97
C ILE A 275 6.42 -4.54 -15.62
N MET A 276 5.69 -3.44 -15.60
CA MET A 276 5.16 -2.87 -14.37
C MET A 276 4.22 -3.83 -13.65
N ASN A 277 3.42 -4.60 -14.39
CA ASN A 277 2.53 -5.62 -13.83
C ASN A 277 3.27 -6.77 -13.12
N ILE A 278 4.54 -6.97 -13.40
CA ILE A 278 5.39 -7.97 -12.72
C ILE A 278 6.23 -7.31 -11.64
N VAL A 279 6.82 -6.15 -11.94
CA VAL A 279 7.73 -5.44 -11.04
C VAL A 279 6.99 -4.95 -9.79
N PHE A 280 5.78 -4.40 -9.94
CA PHE A 280 5.02 -3.90 -8.80
C PHE A 280 4.73 -4.96 -7.72
N PRO A 281 4.17 -6.13 -8.04
CA PRO A 281 3.94 -7.17 -7.04
C PRO A 281 5.22 -7.61 -6.34
N ILE A 282 6.33 -7.73 -7.06
CA ILE A 282 7.64 -8.09 -6.48
C ILE A 282 8.11 -7.00 -5.53
N LEU A 283 7.99 -5.73 -5.93
CA LEU A 283 8.33 -4.58 -5.09
C LEU A 283 7.49 -4.57 -3.79
N PHE A 284 6.19 -4.89 -3.88
CA PHE A 284 5.33 -4.98 -2.70
C PHE A 284 5.72 -6.10 -1.75
N VAL A 285 6.06 -7.26 -2.27
CA VAL A 285 6.62 -8.35 -1.44
C VAL A 285 7.85 -7.85 -0.69
N PHE A 286 8.73 -7.14 -1.39
CA PHE A 286 9.96 -6.61 -0.82
C PHE A 286 9.71 -5.54 0.27
N ILE A 287 8.78 -4.62 0.02
CA ILE A 287 8.37 -3.60 1.00
C ILE A 287 7.78 -4.27 2.23
N CYS A 288 6.87 -5.23 2.07
CA CYS A 288 6.26 -5.95 3.18
C CYS A 288 7.26 -6.82 3.95
N PHE A 289 8.27 -7.36 3.25
CA PHE A 289 9.33 -8.15 3.87
C PHE A 289 10.22 -7.34 4.82
N SER A 290 10.43 -6.06 4.52
CA SER A 290 11.30 -5.14 5.27
C SER A 290 10.56 -4.21 6.22
N SER A 291 9.24 -4.09 6.06
CA SER A 291 8.39 -3.23 6.89
C SER A 291 7.71 -4.02 8.01
N SER A 292 7.17 -3.32 9.01
CA SER A 292 6.41 -3.96 10.08
C SER A 292 5.24 -4.78 9.54
N SER A 293 4.91 -5.88 10.22
CA SER A 293 3.74 -6.70 9.92
C SER A 293 2.43 -5.90 9.98
N ALA A 294 2.38 -4.85 10.81
CA ALA A 294 1.28 -3.90 10.86
C ALA A 294 1.00 -3.25 9.49
N LEU A 295 2.05 -2.82 8.80
CA LEU A 295 1.94 -2.26 7.45
C LEU A 295 1.50 -3.34 6.44
N ALA A 296 2.01 -4.55 6.53
CA ALA A 296 1.59 -5.66 5.67
C ALA A 296 0.11 -6.02 5.87
N ILE A 297 -0.37 -6.07 7.13
CA ILE A 297 -1.80 -6.27 7.46
C ILE A 297 -2.66 -5.17 6.84
N TYR A 298 -2.27 -3.89 7.01
CA TYR A 298 -2.93 -2.77 6.34
C TYR A 298 -3.00 -2.97 4.83
N TRP A 299 -1.88 -3.36 4.22
CA TRP A 299 -1.78 -3.49 2.76
C TRP A 299 -2.67 -4.60 2.22
N ILE A 300 -2.64 -5.76 2.86
CA ILE A 300 -3.48 -6.92 2.52
C ILE A 300 -4.96 -6.56 2.66
N THR A 301 -5.36 -5.99 3.81
CA THR A 301 -6.74 -5.58 4.07
C THR A 301 -7.21 -4.55 3.05
N SER A 302 -6.40 -3.53 2.81
CA SER A 302 -6.66 -2.48 1.83
C SER A 302 -6.84 -3.05 0.42
N SER A 303 -5.97 -3.97 -0.01
CA SER A 303 -6.04 -4.60 -1.33
C SER A 303 -7.26 -5.51 -1.48
N ALA A 304 -7.61 -6.26 -0.44
CA ALA A 304 -8.79 -7.12 -0.42
C ALA A 304 -10.09 -6.31 -0.52
N VAL A 305 -10.22 -5.23 0.27
CA VAL A 305 -11.37 -4.32 0.24
C VAL A 305 -11.49 -3.64 -1.12
N MET A 306 -10.38 -3.13 -1.66
CA MET A 306 -10.35 -2.51 -2.98
C MET A 306 -10.71 -3.49 -4.09
N LEU A 307 -10.28 -4.73 -4.01
CA LEU A 307 -10.65 -5.76 -4.98
C LEU A 307 -12.18 -5.99 -4.96
N GLY A 308 -12.77 -6.09 -3.77
CA GLY A 308 -14.22 -6.19 -3.62
C GLY A 308 -14.94 -4.99 -4.23
N PHE A 309 -14.52 -3.76 -3.92
CA PHE A 309 -15.11 -2.54 -4.48
C PHE A 309 -14.94 -2.46 -5.99
N ASN A 310 -13.80 -2.87 -6.54
CA ASN A 310 -13.57 -2.89 -7.97
C ASN A 310 -14.57 -3.77 -8.71
N VAL A 311 -14.84 -4.96 -8.18
CA VAL A 311 -15.83 -5.89 -8.74
C VAL A 311 -17.24 -5.32 -8.64
N LEU A 312 -17.60 -4.74 -7.48
CA LEU A 312 -18.92 -4.13 -7.26
C LEU A 312 -19.16 -2.94 -8.19
N ILE A 313 -18.19 -2.02 -8.26
CA ILE A 313 -18.28 -0.82 -9.13
C ILE A 313 -18.36 -1.25 -10.61
N ALA A 314 -17.56 -2.22 -11.05
CA ALA A 314 -17.61 -2.70 -12.43
C ALA A 314 -18.99 -3.28 -12.78
N LYS A 315 -19.53 -4.17 -11.94
CA LYS A 315 -20.87 -4.75 -12.13
C LYS A 315 -21.97 -3.68 -12.14
N PHE A 316 -21.87 -2.70 -11.24
CA PHE A 316 -22.83 -1.59 -11.20
C PHE A 316 -22.79 -0.75 -12.47
N LEU A 317 -21.61 -0.41 -12.98
CA LEU A 317 -21.44 0.35 -14.22
C LEU A 317 -21.95 -0.45 -15.43
N ASP A 318 -21.67 -1.77 -15.50
CA ASP A 318 -22.21 -2.64 -16.56
C ASP A 318 -23.74 -2.70 -16.53
N TYR A 319 -24.35 -2.87 -15.39
CA TYR A 319 -25.80 -2.85 -15.24
C TYR A 319 -26.42 -1.52 -15.71
N ARG A 320 -25.82 -0.42 -15.30
CA ARG A 320 -26.28 0.93 -15.70
C ARG A 320 -26.19 1.14 -17.21
N ASP A 321 -25.12 0.69 -17.82
CA ASP A 321 -24.89 0.91 -19.26
C ASP A 321 -25.86 0.04 -20.10
N ARG A 322 -26.08 -1.23 -19.73
CA ARG A 322 -27.11 -2.10 -20.35
C ARG A 322 -28.51 -1.49 -20.25
N LYS A 323 -28.87 -0.91 -19.10
CA LYS A 323 -30.15 -0.27 -18.91
C LYS A 323 -30.32 0.99 -19.78
N LYS A 324 -29.25 1.72 -20.07
CA LYS A 324 -29.27 2.85 -21.01
C LYS A 324 -29.46 2.37 -22.45
N GLU A 325 -28.77 1.35 -22.88
CA GLU A 325 -28.89 0.75 -24.22
C GLU A 325 -30.31 0.25 -24.47
N GLN A 326 -30.91 -0.43 -23.50
CA GLN A 326 -32.31 -0.89 -23.59
C GLN A 326 -33.29 0.29 -23.74
N LYS A 327 -33.08 1.40 -23.01
CA LYS A 327 -33.96 2.59 -23.13
C LYS A 327 -33.79 3.27 -24.47
N VAL A 328 -32.62 3.37 -25.04
CA VAL A 328 -32.37 3.95 -26.36
C VAL A 328 -32.96 3.04 -27.45
N GLY A 329 -32.76 1.73 -27.37
CA GLY A 329 -33.36 0.79 -28.32
C GLY A 329 -34.87 0.67 -28.26
N ALA A 330 -35.50 1.00 -27.13
CA ALA A 330 -36.95 1.08 -26.99
C ALA A 330 -37.54 2.43 -27.52
N ALA A 331 -36.73 3.50 -27.53
CA ALA A 331 -37.12 4.81 -28.02
C ALA A 331 -36.97 4.94 -29.56
N THR A 332 -36.26 4.02 -30.19
CA THR A 332 -36.02 3.97 -31.64
C THR A 332 -36.92 2.95 -32.37
N LYS A 333 -37.77 2.25 -31.64
CA LYS A 333 -38.88 1.43 -32.17
C LYS A 333 -40.20 2.18 -32.02
#